data_9d3eaa2c5a95233bf58073a4ebd4e9fd
#
_entry.id   9d3eaa2c5a95233bf58073a4ebd4e9fd
#
_cell.length_a   1.000
_cell.length_b   1.000
_cell.length_c   1.000
_cell.angle_alpha   90.00
_cell.angle_beta   90.00
_cell.angle_gamma   90.00
#
_symmetry.space_group_name_H-M   'P 1'
#
loop_
_entity.id
_entity.type
_entity.pdbx_description
1 polymer ?
#
loop_
_entity_poly.entity_id
_entity_poly.type
_entity_poly.pdbx_seq_one_letter_code
_entity_poly.pdbx_strand_id
1 'polypeptide(L)'
;VTDASGAEIAPEADAGDGVTRYALPLPRYSVLITAPSDVTVTLCGAVLTLDDAESSDRGILRGLENYTGDQAFDTVRWSFDGLYSLPDVQATAADGTALSPLVGKNGQFMFFHPNNASLQSAVENRVRYFFNRYIDYSSRSFQGNLALTREDVENDEIEMNPATRASMRRYYNLLDCIMWTTDLYRYIQESTDAMIWASATSVSYDELTFTDFSFVGANCFVCTVRYKADFTATSWQE
;
A
#
# COMPACT_ATOMS: atom_id res chain seq x y z
N VAL A 1 40.40 -20.71 -4.35
CA VAL A 1 39.47 -19.74 -4.98
C VAL A 1 38.52 -19.24 -3.93
N THR A 2 38.30 -17.94 -3.86
CA THR A 2 37.36 -17.34 -2.92
C THR A 2 36.22 -16.66 -3.70
N ASP A 3 35.03 -16.62 -3.13
CA ASP A 3 33.88 -15.86 -3.64
C ASP A 3 34.03 -14.34 -3.37
N ALA A 4 33.04 -13.55 -3.79
CA ALA A 4 33.04 -12.10 -3.60
C ALA A 4 32.95 -11.66 -2.12
N SER A 5 32.59 -12.55 -1.20
CA SER A 5 32.58 -12.31 0.25
C SER A 5 33.90 -12.68 0.92
N GLY A 6 34.83 -13.31 0.19
CA GLY A 6 36.09 -13.84 0.70
C GLY A 6 35.98 -15.27 1.26
N ALA A 7 34.84 -15.93 1.13
CA ALA A 7 34.68 -17.32 1.54
C ALA A 7 35.39 -18.27 0.56
N GLU A 8 36.05 -19.30 1.08
CA GLU A 8 36.77 -20.28 0.28
C GLU A 8 35.77 -21.21 -0.44
N ILE A 9 35.93 -21.34 -1.76
CA ILE A 9 35.15 -22.22 -2.61
C ILE A 9 35.95 -23.53 -2.75
N ALA A 10 35.37 -24.63 -2.27
CA ALA A 10 35.96 -25.94 -2.44
C ALA A 10 35.87 -26.38 -3.92
N PRO A 11 36.88 -27.11 -4.41
CA PRO A 11 36.82 -27.71 -5.76
C PRO A 11 35.72 -28.77 -5.81
N GLU A 12 35.08 -28.93 -6.96
CA GLU A 12 34.23 -30.07 -7.23
C GLU A 12 35.06 -31.36 -7.27
N ALA A 13 34.41 -32.48 -7.03
CA ALA A 13 35.08 -33.78 -7.10
C ALA A 13 35.77 -33.98 -8.47
N ASP A 14 36.99 -34.45 -8.46
CA ASP A 14 37.77 -34.70 -9.67
C ASP A 14 37.05 -35.67 -10.62
N ALA A 15 36.73 -35.18 -11.82
CA ALA A 15 36.12 -36.01 -12.86
C ALA A 15 37.13 -36.93 -13.58
N GLY A 16 38.40 -36.95 -13.14
CA GLY A 16 39.44 -37.81 -13.69
C GLY A 16 40.04 -37.27 -15.01
N ASP A 17 39.74 -36.06 -15.41
CA ASP A 17 40.22 -35.40 -16.63
C ASP A 17 41.40 -34.45 -16.38
N GLY A 18 41.87 -34.37 -15.13
CA GLY A 18 42.95 -33.47 -14.70
C GLY A 18 42.56 -31.97 -14.65
N VAL A 19 41.28 -31.64 -14.75
CA VAL A 19 40.75 -30.26 -14.68
C VAL A 19 40.08 -30.02 -13.37
N THR A 20 40.60 -29.09 -12.56
CA THR A 20 39.94 -28.67 -11.32
C THR A 20 38.78 -27.72 -11.64
N ARG A 21 37.59 -28.11 -11.26
CA ARG A 21 36.33 -27.33 -11.42
C ARG A 21 35.94 -26.75 -10.08
N TYR A 22 35.34 -25.57 -10.11
CA TYR A 22 34.80 -24.90 -8.93
C TYR A 22 33.35 -24.51 -9.18
N ALA A 23 32.43 -24.93 -8.31
CA ALA A 23 31.06 -24.45 -8.34
C ALA A 23 30.99 -23.07 -7.65
N LEU A 24 30.79 -22.03 -8.42
CA LEU A 24 30.56 -20.72 -7.87
C LEU A 24 29.11 -20.60 -7.40
N PRO A 25 28.86 -20.34 -6.10
CA PRO A 25 27.51 -20.07 -5.61
C PRO A 25 27.08 -18.69 -6.10
N LEU A 26 26.47 -18.65 -7.30
CA LEU A 26 25.91 -17.42 -7.81
C LEU A 26 24.57 -17.14 -7.15
N PRO A 27 24.31 -15.88 -6.77
CA PRO A 27 23.01 -15.50 -6.24
C PRO A 27 21.92 -15.80 -7.27
N ARG A 28 20.77 -16.25 -6.78
CA ARG A 28 19.58 -16.51 -7.60
C ARG A 28 18.50 -15.53 -7.19
N TYR A 29 17.84 -14.97 -8.17
CA TYR A 29 16.76 -14.01 -8.00
C TYR A 29 15.46 -14.60 -8.51
N SER A 30 14.38 -14.33 -7.81
CA SER A 30 13.02 -14.56 -8.29
C SER A 30 12.38 -13.22 -8.59
N VAL A 31 11.60 -13.18 -9.65
CA VAL A 31 10.89 -11.95 -10.06
C VAL A 31 9.43 -12.30 -10.26
N LEU A 32 8.56 -11.48 -9.66
CA LEU A 32 7.12 -11.54 -9.84
C LEU A 32 6.65 -10.24 -10.50
N ILE A 33 6.05 -10.34 -11.66
CA ILE A 33 5.54 -9.20 -12.42
C ILE A 33 4.03 -9.28 -12.44
N THR A 34 3.36 -8.19 -12.13
CA THR A 34 1.91 -8.05 -12.25
C THR A 34 1.59 -6.79 -13.03
N ALA A 35 0.78 -6.89 -14.07
CA ALA A 35 0.37 -5.76 -14.89
C ALA A 35 -1.08 -5.92 -15.36
N PRO A 36 -1.79 -4.81 -15.70
CA PRO A 36 -3.07 -4.90 -16.39
C PRO A 36 -2.94 -5.69 -17.70
N SER A 37 -3.98 -6.41 -18.09
CA SER A 37 -3.96 -7.34 -19.24
C SER A 37 -3.81 -6.65 -20.60
N ASP A 38 -4.10 -5.34 -20.66
CA ASP A 38 -3.96 -4.49 -21.85
C ASP A 38 -2.63 -3.71 -21.91
N VAL A 39 -1.72 -3.99 -20.97
CA VAL A 39 -0.39 -3.40 -20.91
C VAL A 39 0.63 -4.35 -21.52
N THR A 40 1.49 -3.83 -22.38
CA THR A 40 2.62 -4.60 -22.92
C THR A 40 3.78 -4.57 -21.92
N VAL A 41 4.19 -5.75 -21.45
CA VAL A 41 5.33 -5.91 -20.54
C VAL A 41 6.49 -6.54 -21.27
N THR A 42 7.70 -6.04 -21.03
CA THR A 42 8.94 -6.64 -21.52
C THR A 42 9.87 -7.02 -20.36
N LEU A 43 10.52 -8.15 -20.52
CA LEU A 43 11.56 -8.64 -19.61
C LEU A 43 12.87 -8.73 -20.40
N CYS A 44 13.85 -7.91 -20.04
CA CYS A 44 15.13 -7.82 -20.77
C CYS A 44 14.95 -7.62 -22.28
N GLY A 45 13.95 -6.83 -22.68
CA GLY A 45 13.61 -6.55 -24.08
C GLY A 45 12.74 -7.59 -24.79
N ALA A 46 12.47 -8.75 -24.17
CA ALA A 46 11.52 -9.73 -24.71
C ALA A 46 10.10 -9.40 -24.23
N VAL A 47 9.13 -9.37 -25.15
CA VAL A 47 7.72 -9.18 -24.82
C VAL A 47 7.17 -10.41 -24.13
N LEU A 48 6.57 -10.23 -22.97
CA LEU A 48 5.85 -11.30 -22.26
C LEU A 48 4.46 -11.48 -22.86
N THR A 49 4.08 -12.73 -23.05
CA THR A 49 2.78 -13.12 -23.59
C THR A 49 1.89 -13.74 -22.51
N LEU A 50 0.62 -13.94 -22.82
CA LEU A 50 -0.29 -14.66 -21.92
C LEU A 50 0.10 -16.15 -21.76
N ASP A 51 0.78 -16.73 -22.75
CA ASP A 51 1.27 -18.12 -22.68
C ASP A 51 2.43 -18.27 -21.69
N ASP A 52 3.15 -17.17 -21.41
CA ASP A 52 4.23 -17.12 -20.41
C ASP A 52 3.68 -16.85 -19.00
N ALA A 53 2.40 -16.59 -18.86
CA ALA A 53 1.79 -16.18 -17.61
C ALA A 53 1.54 -17.35 -16.67
N GLU A 54 1.82 -17.14 -15.38
CA GLU A 54 1.47 -18.07 -14.31
C GLU A 54 -0.05 -18.11 -14.09
N SER A 55 -0.69 -16.95 -14.17
CA SER A 55 -2.14 -16.80 -14.06
C SER A 55 -2.62 -15.52 -14.74
N SER A 56 -3.81 -15.59 -15.34
CA SER A 56 -4.57 -14.42 -15.76
C SER A 56 -5.83 -14.36 -14.93
N ASP A 57 -5.84 -13.49 -13.93
CA ASP A 57 -7.01 -13.29 -13.10
C ASP A 57 -7.53 -11.86 -13.25
N ARG A 58 -8.80 -11.63 -12.90
CA ARG A 58 -9.22 -10.29 -12.52
C ARG A 58 -8.39 -9.88 -11.32
N GLY A 59 -7.39 -9.10 -11.62
CA GLY A 59 -6.27 -8.90 -10.76
C GLY A 59 -6.60 -8.13 -9.54
N ILE A 60 -6.78 -8.88 -8.56
CA ILE A 60 -6.87 -8.37 -7.21
C ILE A 60 -5.43 -8.27 -6.73
N LEU A 61 -4.94 -7.04 -6.62
CA LEU A 61 -3.73 -6.82 -5.85
C LEU A 61 -3.95 -7.42 -4.47
N ARG A 62 -3.08 -8.35 -4.11
CA ARG A 62 -3.18 -9.06 -2.83
C ARG A 62 -3.30 -8.05 -1.69
N GLY A 63 -4.39 -8.14 -0.92
CA GLY A 63 -4.74 -7.20 0.14
C GLY A 63 -5.70 -6.07 -0.28
N LEU A 64 -6.10 -5.99 -1.56
CA LEU A 64 -7.09 -5.03 -2.05
C LEU A 64 -8.39 -5.72 -2.53
N GLU A 65 -8.51 -7.02 -2.34
CA GLU A 65 -9.62 -7.86 -2.80
C GLU A 65 -10.98 -7.31 -2.34
N ASN A 66 -11.04 -6.84 -1.11
CA ASN A 66 -12.27 -6.31 -0.52
C ASN A 66 -12.62 -4.89 -1.00
N TYR A 67 -11.68 -4.22 -1.69
CA TYR A 67 -11.83 -2.81 -2.08
C TYR A 67 -12.08 -2.61 -3.57
N THR A 68 -11.59 -3.50 -4.41
CA THR A 68 -11.74 -3.40 -5.86
C THR A 68 -12.96 -4.14 -6.38
N GLY A 69 -13.27 -5.32 -5.84
CA GLY A 69 -14.40 -6.13 -6.27
C GLY A 69 -14.48 -6.27 -7.80
N ASP A 70 -15.67 -6.11 -8.35
CA ASP A 70 -15.93 -6.18 -9.80
C ASP A 70 -15.36 -4.99 -10.60
N GLN A 71 -14.81 -3.98 -9.92
CA GLN A 71 -14.20 -2.80 -10.55
C GLN A 71 -12.71 -2.97 -10.82
N ALA A 72 -12.11 -4.06 -10.34
CA ALA A 72 -10.72 -4.37 -10.61
C ALA A 72 -10.47 -4.51 -12.11
N PHE A 73 -9.32 -4.02 -12.57
CA PHE A 73 -8.86 -4.30 -13.93
C PHE A 73 -8.40 -5.74 -14.03
N ASP A 74 -8.60 -6.36 -15.19
CA ASP A 74 -7.99 -7.66 -15.46
C ASP A 74 -6.47 -7.52 -15.43
N THR A 75 -5.79 -8.41 -14.71
CA THR A 75 -4.33 -8.40 -14.59
C THR A 75 -3.74 -9.72 -14.98
N VAL A 76 -2.49 -9.68 -15.37
CA VAL A 76 -1.69 -10.86 -15.69
C VAL A 76 -0.51 -10.90 -14.73
N ARG A 77 -0.15 -12.11 -14.34
CA ARG A 77 0.98 -12.38 -13.46
C ARG A 77 1.97 -13.31 -14.13
N TRP A 78 3.24 -12.91 -14.10
CA TRP A 78 4.37 -13.70 -14.56
C TRP A 78 5.34 -13.93 -13.41
N SER A 79 5.86 -15.14 -13.30
CA SER A 79 6.84 -15.52 -12.28
C SER A 79 8.05 -16.14 -12.96
N PHE A 80 9.24 -15.67 -12.58
CA PHE A 80 10.51 -16.18 -13.09
C PHE A 80 11.45 -16.43 -11.93
N ASP A 81 11.98 -17.64 -11.87
CA ASP A 81 12.92 -18.07 -10.84
C ASP A 81 14.30 -18.37 -11.41
N GLY A 82 15.28 -18.35 -10.52
CA GLY A 82 16.63 -18.78 -10.83
C GLY A 82 17.44 -17.84 -11.71
N LEU A 83 17.03 -16.57 -11.79
CA LEU A 83 17.76 -15.54 -12.53
C LEU A 83 19.09 -15.21 -11.85
N TYR A 84 20.15 -15.00 -12.64
CA TYR A 84 21.47 -14.65 -12.11
C TYR A 84 21.68 -13.16 -11.84
N SER A 85 20.76 -12.33 -12.30
CA SER A 85 20.69 -10.90 -12.02
C SER A 85 19.24 -10.44 -11.96
N LEU A 86 18.98 -9.30 -11.33
CA LEU A 86 17.68 -8.65 -11.45
C LEU A 86 17.50 -8.20 -12.90
N PRO A 87 16.40 -8.59 -13.55
CA PRO A 87 16.15 -8.24 -14.94
C PRO A 87 15.70 -6.77 -15.08
N ASP A 88 15.88 -6.24 -16.28
CA ASP A 88 15.21 -5.02 -16.71
C ASP A 88 13.74 -5.36 -17.05
N VAL A 89 12.81 -4.74 -16.33
CA VAL A 89 11.37 -4.92 -16.52
C VAL A 89 10.77 -3.59 -16.92
N GLN A 90 10.15 -3.54 -18.10
CA GLN A 90 9.50 -2.34 -18.61
C GLN A 90 8.05 -2.65 -18.97
N ALA A 91 7.20 -1.64 -18.90
CA ALA A 91 5.82 -1.76 -19.32
C ALA A 91 5.36 -0.51 -20.08
N THR A 92 4.48 -0.72 -21.04
CA THR A 92 3.93 0.33 -21.91
C THR A 92 2.42 0.15 -22.02
N ALA A 93 1.67 1.20 -21.74
CA ALA A 93 0.22 1.23 -21.94
C ALA A 93 -0.15 1.19 -23.42
N ALA A 94 -1.40 0.89 -23.72
CA ALA A 94 -1.91 0.79 -25.09
C ALA A 94 -1.75 2.07 -25.92
N ASP A 95 -1.69 3.24 -25.29
CA ASP A 95 -1.45 4.54 -25.92
C ASP A 95 0.04 4.86 -26.15
N GLY A 96 0.95 3.95 -25.80
CA GLY A 96 2.39 4.12 -25.88
C GLY A 96 3.04 4.78 -24.66
N THR A 97 2.28 5.10 -23.63
CA THR A 97 2.83 5.69 -22.40
C THR A 97 3.66 4.66 -21.62
N ALA A 98 4.91 4.99 -21.31
CA ALA A 98 5.74 4.17 -20.45
C ALA A 98 5.22 4.22 -19.00
N LEU A 99 5.12 3.04 -18.36
CA LEU A 99 4.63 2.90 -17.00
C LEU A 99 5.81 2.69 -16.05
N SER A 100 5.77 3.38 -14.91
CA SER A 100 6.73 3.14 -13.83
C SER A 100 6.21 2.04 -12.91
N PRO A 101 7.04 1.04 -12.58
CA PRO A 101 6.62 -0.01 -11.66
C PRO A 101 6.60 0.49 -10.21
N LEU A 102 5.64 0.02 -9.43
CA LEU A 102 5.79 -0.05 -8.00
C LEU A 102 6.66 -1.27 -7.67
N VAL A 103 7.85 -1.02 -7.13
CA VAL A 103 8.79 -2.09 -6.80
C VAL A 103 8.59 -2.50 -5.36
N GLY A 104 8.11 -3.73 -5.18
CA GLY A 104 7.95 -4.36 -3.87
C GLY A 104 9.25 -5.00 -3.38
N LYS A 105 9.20 -5.52 -2.16
CA LYS A 105 10.30 -6.34 -1.62
C LYS A 105 10.42 -7.63 -2.45
N ASN A 106 11.65 -8.17 -2.54
CA ASN A 106 11.91 -9.48 -3.18
C ASN A 106 11.63 -9.56 -4.69
N GLY A 107 11.92 -8.50 -5.45
CA GLY A 107 11.82 -8.55 -6.91
C GLY A 107 10.39 -8.55 -7.45
N GLN A 108 9.46 -7.97 -6.72
CA GLN A 108 8.08 -7.75 -7.21
C GLN A 108 8.00 -6.44 -7.99
N PHE A 109 7.46 -6.52 -9.20
CA PHE A 109 7.15 -5.39 -10.06
C PHE A 109 5.65 -5.35 -10.30
N MET A 110 5.00 -4.26 -9.93
CA MET A 110 3.58 -4.05 -10.18
C MET A 110 3.39 -2.83 -11.06
N PHE A 111 2.71 -3.00 -12.18
CA PHE A 111 2.36 -1.93 -13.08
C PHE A 111 0.87 -1.63 -12.99
N PHE A 112 0.52 -0.38 -13.22
CA PHE A 112 -0.84 0.12 -13.13
C PHE A 112 -1.13 1.03 -14.31
N HIS A 113 -2.41 1.22 -14.63
CA HIS A 113 -2.80 2.18 -15.64
C HIS A 113 -2.32 3.60 -15.31
N PRO A 114 -1.97 4.39 -16.32
CA PRO A 114 -1.54 5.77 -16.14
C PRO A 114 -2.67 6.58 -15.49
N ASN A 115 -2.26 7.53 -14.66
CA ASN A 115 -3.19 8.38 -13.94
C ASN A 115 -3.75 9.49 -14.82
N ASN A 116 -5.04 9.79 -14.64
CA ASN A 116 -5.69 10.96 -15.20
C ASN A 116 -5.50 12.17 -14.28
N ALA A 117 -4.82 13.23 -14.71
CA ALA A 117 -4.48 14.39 -13.88
C ALA A 117 -5.71 15.10 -13.28
N SER A 118 -6.84 15.14 -13.98
CA SER A 118 -8.07 15.75 -13.44
C SER A 118 -8.67 14.91 -12.32
N LEU A 119 -8.64 13.60 -12.47
CA LEU A 119 -9.10 12.68 -11.44
C LEU A 119 -8.14 12.64 -10.24
N GLN A 120 -6.84 12.79 -10.48
CA GLN A 120 -5.84 12.89 -9.43
C GLN A 120 -6.16 14.01 -8.45
N SER A 121 -6.44 15.22 -8.93
CA SER A 121 -6.76 16.36 -8.07
C SER A 121 -8.01 16.12 -7.21
N ALA A 122 -9.03 15.46 -7.77
CA ALA A 122 -10.24 15.10 -7.03
C ALA A 122 -9.94 14.07 -5.92
N VAL A 123 -9.11 13.07 -6.24
CA VAL A 123 -8.65 12.04 -5.31
C VAL A 123 -7.81 12.66 -4.19
N GLU A 124 -6.84 13.52 -4.52
CA GLU A 124 -6.01 14.21 -3.52
C GLU A 124 -6.86 14.97 -2.50
N ASN A 125 -7.86 15.73 -2.98
CA ASN A 125 -8.78 16.44 -2.10
C ASN A 125 -9.57 15.49 -1.20
N ARG A 126 -10.01 14.36 -1.72
CA ARG A 126 -10.75 13.35 -0.95
C ARG A 126 -9.86 12.69 0.11
N VAL A 127 -8.64 12.31 -0.24
CA VAL A 127 -7.67 11.72 0.69
C VAL A 127 -7.27 12.73 1.76
N ARG A 128 -7.05 14.00 1.40
CA ARG A 128 -6.77 15.08 2.34
C ARG A 128 -7.92 15.26 3.34
N TYR A 129 -9.15 15.24 2.87
CA TYR A 129 -10.34 15.32 3.71
C TYR A 129 -10.43 14.17 4.71
N PHE A 130 -10.13 12.94 4.28
CA PHE A 130 -10.05 11.78 5.16
C PHE A 130 -8.91 11.90 6.17
N PHE A 131 -7.71 12.23 5.72
CA PHE A 131 -6.53 12.34 6.58
C PHE A 131 -6.70 13.34 7.71
N ASN A 132 -7.33 14.47 7.43
CA ASN A 132 -7.64 15.47 8.46
C ASN A 132 -8.41 14.86 9.63
N ARG A 133 -9.40 14.05 9.32
CA ARG A 133 -10.26 13.41 10.34
C ARG A 133 -9.57 12.25 11.03
N TYR A 134 -8.84 11.48 10.26
CA TYR A 134 -8.08 10.35 10.80
C TYR A 134 -7.03 10.82 11.82
N ILE A 135 -6.26 11.85 11.52
CA ILE A 135 -5.26 12.40 12.43
C ILE A 135 -5.92 13.03 13.65
N ASP A 136 -6.99 13.81 13.48
CA ASP A 136 -7.68 14.42 14.62
C ASP A 136 -8.30 13.36 15.56
N TYR A 137 -8.76 12.26 15.02
CA TYR A 137 -9.25 11.11 15.80
C TYR A 137 -8.10 10.34 16.45
N SER A 138 -7.13 9.88 15.65
CA SER A 138 -6.08 8.96 16.11
C SER A 138 -5.06 9.57 17.05
N SER A 139 -4.92 10.89 17.07
CA SER A 139 -3.98 11.59 17.95
C SER A 139 -4.52 11.87 19.36
N ARG A 140 -5.78 11.52 19.62
CA ARG A 140 -6.45 11.82 20.89
C ARG A 140 -7.00 10.56 21.52
N SER A 141 -6.96 10.46 22.85
CA SER A 141 -7.63 9.36 23.55
C SER A 141 -9.15 9.44 23.32
N PHE A 142 -9.75 8.29 23.09
CA PHE A 142 -11.20 8.19 22.96
C PHE A 142 -11.86 8.34 24.33
N GLN A 143 -12.72 9.34 24.48
CA GLN A 143 -13.49 9.61 25.69
C GLN A 143 -14.99 9.50 25.41
N GLY A 144 -15.35 8.67 24.44
CA GLY A 144 -16.72 8.51 24.00
C GLY A 144 -17.49 7.43 24.76
N ASN A 145 -18.76 7.34 24.42
CA ASN A 145 -19.63 6.25 24.83
C ASN A 145 -20.33 5.71 23.57
N LEU A 146 -19.97 4.49 23.14
CA LEU A 146 -20.51 3.86 21.94
C LEU A 146 -22.01 3.50 22.02
N ALA A 147 -22.61 3.60 23.19
CA ALA A 147 -24.07 3.49 23.33
C ALA A 147 -24.81 4.74 22.83
N LEU A 148 -24.11 5.87 22.67
CA LEU A 148 -24.67 7.10 22.13
C LEU A 148 -24.73 7.02 20.61
N THR A 149 -25.86 7.34 20.04
CA THR A 149 -26.01 7.46 18.59
C THR A 149 -25.48 8.79 18.08
N ARG A 150 -25.31 8.95 16.78
CA ARG A 150 -24.99 10.24 16.17
C ARG A 150 -26.02 11.30 16.54
N GLU A 151 -27.30 10.95 16.47
CA GLU A 151 -28.40 11.87 16.79
C GLU A 151 -28.31 12.36 18.24
N ASP A 152 -27.98 11.48 19.18
CA ASP A 152 -27.74 11.87 20.57
C ASP A 152 -26.60 12.88 20.72
N VAL A 153 -25.52 12.68 19.95
CA VAL A 153 -24.32 13.54 20.00
C VAL A 153 -24.58 14.92 19.37
N GLU A 154 -25.42 14.98 18.35
CA GLU A 154 -25.80 16.22 17.65
C GLU A 154 -26.93 16.97 18.35
N ASN A 155 -27.70 16.30 19.20
CA ASN A 155 -28.76 16.92 19.98
C ASN A 155 -28.20 17.67 21.20
N ASP A 156 -28.26 19.00 21.17
CA ASP A 156 -27.76 19.85 22.25
C ASP A 156 -28.66 19.83 23.51
N GLU A 157 -29.88 19.28 23.42
CA GLU A 157 -30.78 19.10 24.59
C GLU A 157 -30.35 17.92 25.47
N ILE A 158 -29.56 16.99 24.94
CA ILE A 158 -29.02 15.89 25.73
C ILE A 158 -27.84 16.40 26.54
N GLU A 159 -27.96 16.35 27.86
CA GLU A 159 -26.89 16.72 28.78
C GLU A 159 -25.72 15.71 28.61
N MET A 160 -24.59 16.18 28.14
CA MET A 160 -23.39 15.37 27.88
C MET A 160 -22.12 16.15 28.24
N ASN A 161 -21.15 15.45 28.82
CA ASN A 161 -19.84 16.05 29.07
C ASN A 161 -19.23 16.57 27.75
N PRO A 162 -18.76 17.82 27.71
CA PRO A 162 -18.21 18.44 26.50
C PRO A 162 -17.07 17.62 25.86
N ALA A 163 -16.21 16.99 26.67
CA ALA A 163 -15.11 16.15 26.16
C ALA A 163 -15.63 14.89 25.49
N THR A 164 -16.66 14.25 26.08
CA THR A 164 -17.36 13.09 25.47
C THR A 164 -18.02 13.49 24.16
N ARG A 165 -18.76 14.60 24.13
CA ARG A 165 -19.41 15.10 22.91
C ARG A 165 -18.38 15.38 21.81
N ALA A 166 -17.28 16.04 22.13
CA ALA A 166 -16.21 16.30 21.17
C ALA A 166 -15.54 15.01 20.67
N SER A 167 -15.32 14.05 21.54
CA SER A 167 -14.76 12.74 21.16
C SER A 167 -15.68 11.95 20.22
N MET A 168 -16.97 11.92 20.53
CA MET A 168 -17.98 11.25 19.70
C MET A 168 -18.16 11.94 18.34
N ARG A 169 -18.11 13.28 18.28
CA ARG A 169 -18.14 14.04 17.02
C ARG A 169 -16.96 13.68 16.14
N ARG A 170 -15.73 13.58 16.68
CA ARG A 170 -14.55 13.14 15.91
C ARG A 170 -14.72 11.72 15.38
N TYR A 171 -15.20 10.82 16.23
CA TYR A 171 -15.48 9.43 15.86
C TYR A 171 -16.46 9.35 14.68
N TYR A 172 -17.62 9.96 14.76
CA TYR A 172 -18.62 9.93 13.70
C TYR A 172 -18.15 10.66 12.43
N ASN A 173 -17.43 11.79 12.57
CA ASN A 173 -16.85 12.49 11.43
C ASN A 173 -15.82 11.65 10.67
N LEU A 174 -15.08 10.79 11.37
CA LEU A 174 -14.17 9.84 10.71
C LEU A 174 -14.94 8.74 10.01
N LEU A 175 -15.92 8.13 10.67
CA LEU A 175 -16.75 7.08 10.07
C LEU A 175 -17.47 7.54 8.79
N ASP A 176 -17.88 8.81 8.71
CA ASP A 176 -18.50 9.37 7.50
C ASP A 176 -17.57 9.40 6.27
N CYS A 177 -16.27 9.31 6.51
CA CYS A 177 -15.29 9.31 5.43
C CYS A 177 -14.98 7.91 4.89
N ILE A 178 -15.46 6.87 5.58
CA ILE A 178 -15.08 5.48 5.35
C ILE A 178 -16.34 4.69 4.99
N MET A 179 -16.23 3.83 3.99
CA MET A 179 -17.33 2.94 3.65
C MET A 179 -17.50 1.89 4.75
N TRP A 180 -18.74 1.69 5.21
CA TRP A 180 -19.09 0.76 6.29
C TRP A 180 -18.72 -0.71 6.00
N THR A 181 -18.48 -1.05 4.74
CA THR A 181 -18.07 -2.40 4.31
C THR A 181 -16.58 -2.67 4.45
N THR A 182 -15.77 -1.64 4.78
CA THR A 182 -14.30 -1.77 4.84
C THR A 182 -13.81 -2.29 6.17
N ASP A 183 -12.66 -2.97 6.14
CA ASP A 183 -11.97 -3.42 7.36
C ASP A 183 -11.55 -2.23 8.25
N LEU A 184 -11.19 -1.10 7.64
CA LEU A 184 -10.86 0.12 8.40
C LEU A 184 -12.06 0.63 9.19
N TYR A 185 -13.27 0.62 8.60
CA TYR A 185 -14.48 1.00 9.31
C TYR A 185 -14.74 0.10 10.52
N ARG A 186 -14.65 -1.21 10.31
CA ARG A 186 -14.80 -2.21 11.38
C ARG A 186 -13.73 -2.03 12.45
N TYR A 187 -12.47 -1.88 12.05
CA TYR A 187 -11.36 -1.65 12.97
C TYR A 187 -11.61 -0.42 13.87
N ILE A 188 -12.08 0.70 13.31
CA ILE A 188 -12.37 1.91 14.09
C ILE A 188 -13.55 1.70 15.05
N GLN A 189 -14.56 0.92 14.66
CA GLN A 189 -15.67 0.59 15.55
C GLN A 189 -15.28 -0.32 16.70
N GLU A 190 -14.38 -1.27 16.47
CA GLU A 190 -13.95 -2.26 17.45
C GLU A 190 -12.79 -1.76 18.32
N SER A 191 -11.95 -0.89 17.81
CA SER A 191 -10.70 -0.40 18.46
C SER A 191 -10.89 1.01 19.01
N THR A 192 -11.90 1.21 19.83
CA THR A 192 -12.09 2.51 20.52
C THR A 192 -11.03 2.77 21.59
N ASP A 193 -10.38 1.76 22.05
CA ASP A 193 -9.19 1.85 22.89
C ASP A 193 -7.95 2.16 22.03
N ALA A 194 -7.96 3.32 21.40
CA ALA A 194 -6.77 3.79 20.75
C ALA A 194 -5.62 3.77 21.77
N MET A 195 -4.62 2.95 21.51
CA MET A 195 -3.42 2.83 22.33
C MET A 195 -2.57 4.09 22.19
N ILE A 196 -3.12 5.21 22.63
CA ILE A 196 -2.45 6.50 22.60
C ILE A 196 -1.91 6.74 23.99
N TRP A 197 -0.60 6.65 24.11
CA TRP A 197 0.15 6.85 25.34
C TRP A 197 0.04 8.28 25.89
N ALA A 198 -0.36 9.21 25.03
CA ALA A 198 -0.61 10.60 25.41
C ALA A 198 -1.72 11.20 24.53
N SER A 199 -2.61 11.96 25.13
CA SER A 199 -3.63 12.69 24.37
C SER A 199 -3.06 14.00 23.86
N ALA A 200 -3.11 14.23 22.56
CA ALA A 200 -2.72 15.49 21.99
C ALA A 200 -3.72 16.59 22.37
N THR A 201 -3.22 17.73 22.84
CA THR A 201 -4.01 18.94 23.08
C THR A 201 -4.19 19.75 21.80
N SER A 202 -3.20 19.71 20.92
CA SER A 202 -3.28 20.23 19.56
C SER A 202 -2.58 19.31 18.57
N VAL A 203 -3.08 19.28 17.36
CA VAL A 203 -2.50 18.56 16.24
C VAL A 203 -2.52 19.49 15.04
N SER A 204 -1.35 19.69 14.46
CA SER A 204 -1.23 20.31 13.15
C SER A 204 -0.39 19.40 12.25
N TYR A 205 -0.63 19.42 10.97
CA TYR A 205 0.23 18.73 10.03
C TYR A 205 0.45 19.59 8.81
N ASP A 206 1.70 19.57 8.39
CA ASP A 206 2.19 20.25 7.22
C ASP A 206 2.72 19.23 6.20
N GLU A 207 3.06 19.72 5.02
CA GLU A 207 3.74 18.95 3.99
C GLU A 207 2.99 17.65 3.58
N LEU A 208 1.66 17.67 3.62
CA LEU A 208 0.89 16.55 3.09
C LEU A 208 1.09 16.47 1.57
N THR A 209 1.91 15.49 1.15
CA THR A 209 2.23 15.25 -0.26
C THR A 209 1.71 13.90 -0.71
N PHE A 210 1.30 13.84 -1.97
CA PHE A 210 0.78 12.63 -2.60
C PHE A 210 1.67 12.28 -3.77
N THR A 211 2.11 11.02 -3.82
CA THR A 211 2.92 10.49 -4.91
C THR A 211 2.42 9.11 -5.32
N ASP A 212 2.97 8.59 -6.42
CA ASP A 212 2.76 7.21 -6.86
C ASP A 212 1.27 6.86 -7.05
N PHE A 213 0.51 7.80 -7.62
CA PHE A 213 -0.89 7.54 -7.97
C PHE A 213 -0.99 6.47 -9.03
N SER A 214 -1.76 5.43 -8.75
CA SER A 214 -2.00 4.32 -9.67
C SER A 214 -3.44 3.86 -9.58
N PHE A 215 -4.07 3.64 -10.73
CA PHE A 215 -5.40 3.07 -10.80
C PHE A 215 -5.31 1.55 -10.80
N VAL A 216 -6.08 0.92 -9.92
CA VAL A 216 -6.16 -0.53 -9.75
C VAL A 216 -7.55 -1.06 -10.13
N GLY A 217 -8.45 -0.16 -10.50
CA GLY A 217 -9.79 -0.44 -10.95
C GLY A 217 -10.48 0.84 -11.41
N ALA A 218 -11.66 0.76 -12.00
CA ALA A 218 -12.38 1.90 -12.61
C ALA A 218 -12.56 3.09 -11.65
N ASN A 219 -12.77 2.82 -10.36
CA ASN A 219 -12.91 3.83 -9.31
C ASN A 219 -12.00 3.56 -8.11
N CYS A 220 -10.99 2.72 -8.30
CA CYS A 220 -10.07 2.30 -7.26
C CYS A 220 -8.66 2.76 -7.59
N PHE A 221 -7.98 3.31 -6.62
CA PHE A 221 -6.62 3.79 -6.78
C PHE A 221 -5.80 3.48 -5.51
N VAL A 222 -4.48 3.50 -5.68
CA VAL A 222 -3.50 3.53 -4.59
C VAL A 222 -2.62 4.77 -4.76
N CYS A 223 -2.18 5.33 -3.65
CA CYS A 223 -1.18 6.40 -3.65
C CYS A 223 -0.32 6.32 -2.40
N THR A 224 0.86 6.90 -2.49
CA THR A 224 1.71 7.13 -1.33
C THR A 224 1.40 8.49 -0.74
N VAL A 225 1.06 8.52 0.56
CA VAL A 225 0.84 9.75 1.31
C VAL A 225 2.00 9.94 2.28
N ARG A 226 2.67 11.10 2.18
CA ARG A 226 3.70 11.51 3.12
C ARG A 226 3.23 12.77 3.85
N TYR A 227 3.41 12.79 5.16
CA TYR A 227 3.04 13.93 5.97
C TYR A 227 3.99 14.08 7.15
N LYS A 228 4.06 15.31 7.64
CA LYS A 228 4.71 15.65 8.90
C LYS A 228 3.63 16.16 9.85
N ALA A 229 3.54 15.57 11.03
CA ALA A 229 2.59 15.98 12.05
C ALA A 229 3.32 16.49 13.30
N ASP A 230 2.89 17.63 13.79
CA ASP A 230 3.34 18.20 15.06
C ASP A 230 2.24 18.02 16.10
N PHE A 231 2.59 17.44 17.23
CA PHE A 231 1.68 17.17 18.33
C PHE A 231 2.12 17.93 19.58
N THR A 232 1.19 18.64 20.19
CA THR A 232 1.34 19.08 21.56
C THR A 232 0.57 18.11 22.44
N ALA A 233 1.24 17.41 23.33
CA ALA A 233 0.62 16.44 24.22
C ALA A 233 0.85 16.80 25.68
N THR A 234 -0.11 16.48 26.54
CA THR A 234 0.10 16.48 27.98
C THR A 234 0.84 15.21 28.37
N SER A 235 1.99 15.34 29.02
CA SER A 235 2.64 14.18 29.62
C SER A 235 1.77 13.62 30.76
N TRP A 236 1.62 12.31 30.81
CA TRP A 236 1.12 11.65 32.01
C TRP A 236 2.20 11.79 33.07
N GLN A 237 1.88 12.46 34.18
CA GLN A 237 2.66 12.30 35.40
C GLN A 237 2.15 11.03 36.06
N GLU A 238 3.05 10.09 36.34
CA GLU A 238 2.81 8.92 37.16
C GLU A 238 2.44 9.32 38.60
#